data_8c53fd7f80b45b3063a23abb80c4e191
#
_entry.id   8c53fd7f80b45b3063a23abb80c4e191
#
_cell.length_a   1.000
_cell.length_b   1.000
_cell.length_c   1.000
_cell.angle_alpha   90.00
_cell.angle_beta   90.00
_cell.angle_gamma   90.00
#
_symmetry.space_group_name_H-M   'P 1'
#
loop_
_entity.id
_entity.type
_entity.pdbx_description
1 polymer ?
#
loop_
_entity_poly.entity_id
_entity_poly.type
_entity_poly.pdbx_seq_one_letter_code
_entity_poly.pdbx_strand_id
1 'polypeptide(L)'
;MSSLFQDLSTLYTQAHDLSLEEPIKDAMAPPETLAPAAVLIGVTDRPRPGVLLTHRPETMRKHPGQAAFPGGKLDPGEDAICAALRETHEELGINSDNINVIGATDRFNTRTGFAITPVLATLPADLPITPNPAEVASWFEPPLDYILDPANQVEKTVQWEGAMRTYFEIIWQGHRIWGVTAAIIVNLTRRFALAEQSAKPPGIHHA
;
A
#
# COMPACT_ATOMS: atom_id res chain seq x y z
N MET A 1 8.45 -4.98 -20.63
CA MET A 1 8.00 -4.19 -19.47
C MET A 1 7.17 -3.04 -19.99
N SER A 2 6.02 -2.76 -19.38
CA SER A 2 5.10 -1.70 -19.82
C SER A 2 5.63 -0.30 -19.49
N SER A 3 5.00 0.74 -20.08
CA SER A 3 5.31 2.13 -19.72
C SER A 3 5.01 2.39 -18.25
N LEU A 4 3.90 1.86 -17.73
CA LEU A 4 3.53 1.99 -16.31
C LEU A 4 4.62 1.47 -15.37
N PHE A 5 5.17 0.28 -15.67
CA PHE A 5 6.28 -0.28 -14.89
C PHE A 5 7.51 0.64 -14.90
N GLN A 6 7.84 1.20 -16.06
CA GLN A 6 8.99 2.11 -16.20
C GLN A 6 8.77 3.42 -15.42
N ASP A 7 7.56 4.00 -15.51
CA ASP A 7 7.23 5.24 -14.82
C ASP A 7 7.26 5.06 -13.29
N LEU A 8 6.63 4.00 -12.77
CA LEU A 8 6.64 3.70 -11.34
C LEU A 8 8.03 3.32 -10.84
N SER A 9 8.84 2.58 -11.63
CA SER A 9 10.22 2.26 -11.28
C SER A 9 11.10 3.50 -11.24
N THR A 10 10.85 4.46 -12.12
CA THR A 10 11.58 5.75 -12.13
C THR A 10 11.25 6.54 -10.86
N LEU A 11 9.97 6.70 -10.52
CA LEU A 11 9.53 7.36 -9.28
C LEU A 11 10.09 6.67 -8.03
N TYR A 12 10.03 5.33 -8.00
CA TYR A 12 10.59 4.54 -6.92
C TYR A 12 12.10 4.80 -6.75
N THR A 13 12.88 4.69 -7.82
CA THR A 13 14.34 4.86 -7.77
C THR A 13 14.74 6.28 -7.37
N GLN A 14 14.04 7.29 -7.87
CA GLN A 14 14.33 8.70 -7.55
C GLN A 14 14.05 9.04 -6.08
N ALA A 15 13.09 8.37 -5.45
CA ALA A 15 12.68 8.66 -4.09
C ALA A 15 13.19 7.64 -3.06
N HIS A 16 13.69 6.48 -3.48
CA HIS A 16 13.98 5.36 -2.57
C HIS A 16 14.97 5.73 -1.44
N ASP A 17 16.02 6.47 -1.77
CA ASP A 17 17.06 6.87 -0.82
C ASP A 17 16.74 8.19 -0.10
N LEU A 18 15.64 8.86 -0.45
CA LEU A 18 15.22 10.09 0.19
C LEU A 18 14.48 9.77 1.50
N SER A 19 14.74 10.51 2.56
CA SER A 19 14.00 10.39 3.82
C SER A 19 12.69 11.17 3.71
N LEU A 20 11.57 10.52 4.08
CA LEU A 20 10.32 11.24 4.32
C LEU A 20 10.48 12.10 5.57
N GLU A 21 10.22 13.41 5.48
CA GLU A 21 10.35 14.32 6.62
C GLU A 21 9.40 13.95 7.76
N GLU A 22 8.16 13.59 7.42
CA GLU A 22 7.12 13.21 8.38
C GLU A 22 6.33 11.98 7.89
N PRO A 23 6.92 10.75 7.95
CA PRO A 23 6.17 9.57 7.61
C PRO A 23 5.03 9.35 8.61
N ILE A 24 3.85 8.96 8.09
CA ILE A 24 2.75 8.58 8.97
C ILE A 24 3.14 7.29 9.69
N LYS A 25 2.97 7.30 11.00
CA LYS A 25 3.27 6.16 11.89
C LYS A 25 2.08 5.91 12.78
N ASP A 26 1.74 4.66 13.01
CA ASP A 26 0.67 4.27 13.94
C ASP A 26 1.21 3.78 15.29
N ALA A 27 2.44 3.28 15.34
CA ALA A 27 3.04 2.75 16.57
C ALA A 27 4.38 3.41 16.92
N MET A 28 4.58 3.59 18.22
CA MET A 28 5.85 3.96 18.82
C MET A 28 6.57 2.76 19.46
N ALA A 29 6.10 1.53 19.19
CA ALA A 29 6.75 0.33 19.71
C ALA A 29 8.12 0.11 19.05
N PRO A 30 9.12 -0.41 19.79
CA PRO A 30 10.40 -0.77 19.22
C PRO A 30 10.22 -1.76 18.06
N PRO A 31 10.90 -1.54 16.91
CA PRO A 31 10.73 -2.38 15.71
C PRO A 31 10.93 -3.88 15.94
N GLU A 32 11.84 -4.25 16.84
CA GLU A 32 12.19 -5.64 17.19
C GLU A 32 11.08 -6.39 17.95
N THR A 33 10.08 -5.68 18.46
CA THR A 33 8.93 -6.28 19.16
C THR A 33 7.74 -6.55 18.25
N LEU A 34 7.82 -6.08 16.98
CA LEU A 34 6.75 -6.17 16.00
C LEU A 34 6.92 -7.42 15.13
N ALA A 35 5.82 -8.13 14.90
CA ALA A 35 5.80 -9.25 13.97
C ALA A 35 5.98 -8.73 12.52
N PRO A 36 6.93 -9.27 11.74
CA PRO A 36 7.12 -8.86 10.36
C PRO A 36 5.92 -9.30 9.51
N ALA A 37 5.51 -8.40 8.62
CA ALA A 37 4.43 -8.61 7.65
C ALA A 37 4.77 -7.91 6.34
N ALA A 38 4.15 -8.33 5.24
CA ALA A 38 4.27 -7.68 3.95
C ALA A 38 2.92 -7.60 3.25
N VAL A 39 2.75 -6.57 2.41
CA VAL A 39 1.56 -6.38 1.59
C VAL A 39 1.95 -5.99 0.18
N LEU A 40 1.15 -6.36 -0.83
CA LEU A 40 1.38 -6.01 -2.22
C LEU A 40 0.60 -4.74 -2.58
N ILE A 41 1.31 -3.68 -2.98
CA ILE A 41 0.73 -2.54 -3.69
C ILE A 41 0.77 -2.91 -5.18
N GLY A 42 -0.22 -3.70 -5.61
CA GLY A 42 -0.33 -4.19 -6.98
C GLY A 42 -1.06 -3.17 -7.86
N VAL A 43 -0.35 -2.55 -8.80
CA VAL A 43 -0.91 -1.58 -9.75
C VAL A 43 -1.22 -2.28 -11.07
N THR A 44 -2.48 -2.31 -11.49
CA THR A 44 -2.91 -2.95 -12.74
C THR A 44 -2.59 -2.07 -13.94
N ASP A 45 -2.01 -2.67 -14.98
CA ASP A 45 -1.58 -1.98 -16.20
C ASP A 45 -2.75 -1.80 -17.17
N ARG A 46 -3.69 -0.95 -16.77
CA ARG A 46 -4.87 -0.55 -17.55
C ARG A 46 -4.64 0.83 -18.17
N PRO A 47 -5.44 1.26 -19.16
CA PRO A 47 -5.39 2.63 -19.68
C PRO A 47 -5.51 3.71 -18.58
N ARG A 48 -6.28 3.41 -17.53
CA ARG A 48 -6.27 4.13 -16.25
C ARG A 48 -5.87 3.14 -15.17
N PRO A 49 -4.62 3.16 -14.71
CA PRO A 49 -4.11 2.20 -13.74
C PRO A 49 -4.95 2.17 -12.46
N GLY A 50 -5.24 0.97 -11.96
CA GLY A 50 -5.94 0.75 -10.70
C GLY A 50 -5.02 0.13 -9.66
N VAL A 51 -5.40 0.19 -8.41
CA VAL A 51 -4.69 -0.48 -7.31
C VAL A 51 -5.56 -1.59 -6.74
N LEU A 52 -5.03 -2.81 -6.73
CA LEU A 52 -5.75 -3.98 -6.25
C LEU A 52 -5.88 -3.95 -4.73
N LEU A 53 -7.13 -3.92 -4.26
CA LEU A 53 -7.48 -4.00 -2.86
C LEU A 53 -8.51 -5.09 -2.61
N THR A 54 -8.51 -5.66 -1.41
CA THR A 54 -9.45 -6.68 -0.95
C THR A 54 -10.33 -6.16 0.18
N HIS A 55 -11.51 -6.74 0.36
CA HIS A 55 -12.29 -6.66 1.58
C HIS A 55 -12.16 -7.95 2.37
N ARG A 56 -11.80 -7.81 3.63
CA ARG A 56 -11.78 -8.93 4.57
C ARG A 56 -13.21 -9.42 4.86
N PRO A 57 -13.45 -10.73 5.03
CA PRO A 57 -14.75 -11.23 5.42
C PRO A 57 -15.24 -10.62 6.75
N GLU A 58 -16.54 -10.32 6.81
CA GLU A 58 -17.20 -9.84 8.05
C GLU A 58 -17.12 -10.85 9.21
N THR A 59 -16.89 -12.12 8.89
CA THR A 59 -16.74 -13.21 9.87
C THR A 59 -15.38 -13.26 10.52
N MET A 60 -14.41 -12.47 10.05
CA MET A 60 -13.07 -12.47 10.64
C MET A 60 -13.05 -11.83 12.03
N ARG A 61 -12.27 -12.42 12.95
CA ARG A 61 -12.13 -11.91 14.33
C ARG A 61 -11.43 -10.56 14.43
N LYS A 62 -10.57 -10.26 13.45
CA LYS A 62 -9.78 -9.01 13.40
C LYS A 62 -10.08 -8.28 12.10
N HIS A 63 -10.38 -6.99 12.21
CA HIS A 63 -10.59 -6.12 11.05
C HIS A 63 -11.68 -6.60 10.08
N PRO A 64 -12.89 -7.01 10.55
CA PRO A 64 -13.97 -7.46 9.67
C PRO A 64 -14.34 -6.36 8.68
N GLY A 65 -14.61 -6.75 7.42
CA GLY A 65 -15.03 -5.84 6.35
C GLY A 65 -14.04 -4.77 5.91
N GLN A 66 -12.83 -4.70 6.50
CA GLN A 66 -11.86 -3.66 6.15
C GLN A 66 -11.26 -3.87 4.76
N ALA A 67 -11.08 -2.75 4.05
CA ALA A 67 -10.28 -2.71 2.85
C ALA A 67 -8.78 -2.83 3.19
N ALA A 68 -8.07 -3.73 2.50
CA ALA A 68 -6.66 -4.00 2.72
C ALA A 68 -5.94 -4.28 1.39
N PHE A 69 -4.66 -4.06 1.36
CA PHE A 69 -3.79 -4.67 0.35
C PHE A 69 -3.73 -6.18 0.59
N PRO A 70 -3.60 -7.01 -0.46
CA PRO A 70 -3.26 -8.42 -0.29
C PRO A 70 -1.96 -8.56 0.51
N GLY A 71 -1.94 -9.46 1.49
CA GLY A 71 -0.75 -9.64 2.30
C GLY A 71 -0.99 -10.19 3.68
N GLY A 72 0.11 -10.56 4.34
CA GLY A 72 0.09 -11.19 5.65
C GLY A 72 1.44 -11.20 6.35
N LYS A 73 1.61 -12.13 7.27
CA LYS A 73 2.84 -12.31 8.03
C LYS A 73 3.92 -12.99 7.19
N LEU A 74 5.17 -12.65 7.47
CA LEU A 74 6.29 -13.40 6.94
C LEU A 74 6.39 -14.77 7.64
N ASP A 75 6.63 -15.79 6.85
CA ASP A 75 7.04 -17.11 7.36
C ASP A 75 8.50 -17.11 7.80
N PRO A 76 8.93 -18.06 8.65
CA PRO A 76 10.31 -18.14 9.09
C PRO A 76 11.30 -18.26 7.92
N GLY A 77 12.21 -17.28 7.79
CA GLY A 77 13.21 -17.23 6.73
C GLY A 77 12.74 -16.59 5.42
N GLU A 78 11.50 -16.13 5.37
CA GLU A 78 10.93 -15.43 4.21
C GLU A 78 11.28 -13.94 4.22
N ASP A 79 11.54 -13.37 3.06
CA ASP A 79 11.64 -11.92 2.90
C ASP A 79 10.28 -11.28 2.58
N ALA A 80 10.22 -9.95 2.61
CA ALA A 80 8.98 -9.21 2.42
C ALA A 80 8.40 -9.36 1.00
N ILE A 81 9.25 -9.51 -0.03
CA ILE A 81 8.81 -9.69 -1.40
C ILE A 81 8.17 -11.05 -1.57
N CYS A 82 8.85 -12.10 -1.10
CA CYS A 82 8.34 -13.46 -1.14
C CYS A 82 7.00 -13.58 -0.40
N ALA A 83 6.89 -13.00 0.81
CA ALA A 83 5.67 -13.00 1.60
C ALA A 83 4.51 -12.29 0.87
N ALA A 84 4.73 -11.10 0.32
CA ALA A 84 3.70 -10.36 -0.41
C ALA A 84 3.20 -11.13 -1.64
N LEU A 85 4.10 -11.81 -2.36
CA LEU A 85 3.74 -12.62 -3.53
C LEU A 85 2.98 -13.88 -3.13
N ARG A 86 3.42 -14.62 -2.11
CA ARG A 86 2.76 -15.82 -1.58
C ARG A 86 1.35 -15.49 -1.10
N GLU A 87 1.20 -14.49 -0.26
CA GLU A 87 -0.10 -14.06 0.28
C GLU A 87 -1.05 -13.61 -0.85
N THR A 88 -0.56 -12.89 -1.85
CA THR A 88 -1.35 -12.50 -3.03
C THR A 88 -1.83 -13.72 -3.80
N HIS A 89 -1.01 -14.76 -3.90
CA HIS A 89 -1.42 -16.02 -4.52
C HIS A 89 -2.47 -16.75 -3.67
N GLU A 90 -2.28 -16.85 -2.36
CA GLU A 90 -3.20 -17.51 -1.43
C GLU A 90 -4.56 -16.83 -1.35
N GLU A 91 -4.57 -15.48 -1.30
CA GLU A 91 -5.77 -14.66 -1.19
C GLU A 91 -6.54 -14.51 -2.51
N LEU A 92 -5.83 -14.37 -3.64
CA LEU A 92 -6.43 -13.95 -4.93
C LEU A 92 -6.16 -14.89 -6.09
N GLY A 93 -5.37 -15.96 -5.89
CA GLY A 93 -5.00 -16.91 -6.95
C GLY A 93 -4.08 -16.33 -8.02
N ILE A 94 -3.47 -15.17 -7.77
CA ILE A 94 -2.56 -14.52 -8.72
C ILE A 94 -1.19 -15.18 -8.62
N ASN A 95 -0.70 -15.75 -9.73
CA ASN A 95 0.63 -16.37 -9.78
C ASN A 95 1.71 -15.29 -9.77
N SER A 96 2.77 -15.50 -8.99
CA SER A 96 3.93 -14.61 -8.88
C SER A 96 4.59 -14.29 -10.22
N ASP A 97 4.56 -15.23 -11.19
CA ASP A 97 5.10 -15.03 -12.54
C ASP A 97 4.40 -13.89 -13.32
N ASN A 98 3.19 -13.52 -12.89
CA ASN A 98 2.42 -12.42 -13.48
C ASN A 98 2.64 -11.09 -12.76
N ILE A 99 3.47 -11.04 -11.72
CA ILE A 99 3.70 -9.86 -10.90
C ILE A 99 5.10 -9.30 -11.20
N ASN A 100 5.14 -8.08 -11.75
CA ASN A 100 6.41 -7.39 -11.98
C ASN A 100 6.75 -6.55 -10.75
N VAL A 101 7.58 -7.07 -9.85
CA VAL A 101 8.01 -6.38 -8.65
C VAL A 101 8.93 -5.22 -8.99
N ILE A 102 8.65 -4.04 -8.39
CA ILE A 102 9.50 -2.85 -8.47
C ILE A 102 10.41 -2.80 -7.25
N GLY A 103 9.85 -2.95 -6.04
CA GLY A 103 10.64 -2.98 -4.82
C GLY A 103 9.83 -2.79 -3.55
N ALA A 104 10.48 -3.00 -2.40
CA ALA A 104 9.91 -2.73 -1.09
C ALA A 104 9.94 -1.22 -0.79
N THR A 105 8.85 -0.69 -0.24
CA THR A 105 8.73 0.72 0.15
C THR A 105 8.89 0.93 1.65
N ASP A 106 8.53 2.12 2.15
CA ASP A 106 8.69 2.47 3.55
C ASP A 106 7.94 1.54 4.48
N ARG A 107 8.66 0.97 5.43
CA ARG A 107 8.10 0.11 6.45
C ARG A 107 7.12 0.88 7.34
N PHE A 108 5.94 0.30 7.56
CA PHE A 108 4.89 0.85 8.39
C PHE A 108 4.70 0.04 9.66
N ASN A 109 4.93 0.67 10.81
CA ASN A 109 4.74 0.02 12.12
C ASN A 109 3.33 0.28 12.65
N THR A 110 2.61 -0.79 12.97
CA THR A 110 1.23 -0.73 13.46
C THR A 110 1.16 -0.88 14.97
N ARG A 111 0.13 -0.30 15.57
CA ARG A 111 -0.20 -0.49 17.00
C ARG A 111 -0.70 -1.91 17.30
N THR A 112 -1.15 -2.61 16.29
CA THR A 112 -1.62 -4.00 16.40
C THR A 112 -0.47 -5.02 16.43
N GLY A 113 0.77 -4.55 16.50
CA GLY A 113 1.96 -5.38 16.71
C GLY A 113 2.61 -5.89 15.41
N PHE A 114 2.43 -5.18 14.29
CA PHE A 114 3.05 -5.56 13.02
C PHE A 114 4.00 -4.49 12.51
N ALA A 115 5.08 -4.94 11.87
CA ALA A 115 5.94 -4.15 11.04
C ALA A 115 5.70 -4.55 9.57
N ILE A 116 4.90 -3.76 8.88
CA ILE A 116 4.46 -4.05 7.52
C ILE A 116 5.43 -3.45 6.52
N THR A 117 5.94 -4.25 5.61
CA THR A 117 6.72 -3.81 4.45
C THR A 117 5.83 -3.85 3.21
N PRO A 118 5.41 -2.70 2.66
CA PRO A 118 4.69 -2.67 1.41
C PRO A 118 5.63 -2.94 0.23
N VAL A 119 5.18 -3.74 -0.72
CA VAL A 119 5.91 -4.12 -1.93
C VAL A 119 5.17 -3.54 -3.14
N LEU A 120 5.81 -2.61 -3.86
CA LEU A 120 5.26 -2.02 -5.07
C LEU A 120 5.51 -2.93 -6.26
N ALA A 121 4.45 -3.18 -7.05
CA ALA A 121 4.52 -4.02 -8.22
C ALA A 121 3.49 -3.61 -9.28
N THR A 122 3.68 -4.03 -10.53
CA THR A 122 2.66 -3.94 -11.57
C THR A 122 2.09 -5.31 -11.93
N LEU A 123 0.82 -5.32 -12.31
CA LEU A 123 0.04 -6.48 -12.70
C LEU A 123 -0.51 -6.28 -14.12
N PRO A 124 -0.58 -7.33 -14.98
CA PRO A 124 -1.34 -7.24 -16.23
C PRO A 124 -2.82 -6.87 -16.00
N ALA A 125 -3.42 -6.17 -16.98
CA ALA A 125 -4.80 -5.69 -16.89
C ALA A 125 -5.84 -6.82 -16.74
N ASP A 126 -5.60 -7.95 -17.40
CA ASP A 126 -6.59 -9.02 -17.58
C ASP A 126 -6.20 -10.31 -16.82
N LEU A 127 -5.67 -10.15 -15.62
CA LEU A 127 -5.38 -11.28 -14.74
C LEU A 127 -6.67 -11.95 -14.25
N PRO A 128 -6.78 -13.28 -14.35
CA PRO A 128 -7.83 -13.99 -13.65
C PRO A 128 -7.60 -13.88 -12.13
N ILE A 129 -8.58 -13.30 -11.44
CA ILE A 129 -8.57 -13.19 -9.99
C ILE A 129 -9.58 -14.20 -9.42
N THR A 130 -9.10 -15.07 -8.55
CA THR A 130 -9.91 -16.09 -7.90
C THR A 130 -9.77 -15.94 -6.38
N PRO A 131 -10.62 -15.10 -5.75
CA PRO A 131 -10.54 -14.87 -4.32
C PRO A 131 -10.74 -16.14 -3.50
N ASN A 132 -9.93 -16.33 -2.47
CA ASN A 132 -10.15 -17.34 -1.44
C ASN A 132 -11.24 -16.84 -0.48
N PRO A 133 -12.43 -17.43 -0.44
CA PRO A 133 -13.56 -16.91 0.35
C PRO A 133 -13.33 -16.98 1.86
N ALA A 134 -12.33 -17.74 2.32
CA ALA A 134 -11.96 -17.78 3.74
C ALA A 134 -11.23 -16.50 4.19
N GLU A 135 -10.59 -15.78 3.27
CA GLU A 135 -9.72 -14.63 3.56
C GLU A 135 -10.15 -13.34 2.85
N VAL A 136 -10.84 -13.47 1.71
CA VAL A 136 -11.26 -12.35 0.86
C VAL A 136 -12.76 -12.47 0.56
N ALA A 137 -13.53 -11.49 1.02
CA ALA A 137 -14.97 -11.42 0.70
C ALA A 137 -15.22 -10.87 -0.72
N SER A 138 -14.42 -9.89 -1.12
CA SER A 138 -14.47 -9.26 -2.45
C SER A 138 -13.17 -8.51 -2.71
N TRP A 139 -12.95 -8.12 -3.96
CA TRP A 139 -11.85 -7.25 -4.36
C TRP A 139 -12.36 -6.08 -5.19
N PHE A 140 -11.57 -5.01 -5.27
CA PHE A 140 -11.89 -3.81 -6.04
C PHE A 140 -10.62 -3.08 -6.44
N GLU A 141 -10.72 -2.22 -7.46
CA GLU A 141 -9.59 -1.49 -8.04
C GLU A 141 -9.89 0.01 -8.11
N PRO A 142 -9.65 0.80 -7.06
CA PRO A 142 -9.69 2.25 -7.19
C PRO A 142 -8.59 2.73 -8.14
N PRO A 143 -8.85 3.77 -8.95
CA PRO A 143 -7.81 4.34 -9.82
C PRO A 143 -6.62 4.86 -9.01
N LEU A 144 -5.40 4.59 -9.49
CA LEU A 144 -4.16 5.02 -8.84
C LEU A 144 -4.12 6.54 -8.65
N ASP A 145 -4.46 7.29 -9.69
CA ASP A 145 -4.54 8.75 -9.66
C ASP A 145 -5.52 9.26 -8.60
N TYR A 146 -6.63 8.56 -8.37
CA TYR A 146 -7.62 8.93 -7.36
C TYR A 146 -7.11 8.74 -5.94
N ILE A 147 -6.51 7.58 -5.64
CA ILE A 147 -6.06 7.30 -4.26
C ILE A 147 -4.78 8.06 -3.88
N LEU A 148 -3.96 8.43 -4.88
CA LEU A 148 -2.76 9.24 -4.68
C LEU A 148 -3.04 10.75 -4.67
N ASP A 149 -4.24 11.19 -5.03
CA ASP A 149 -4.62 12.60 -4.92
C ASP A 149 -4.81 12.99 -3.44
N PRO A 150 -4.01 13.93 -2.89
CA PRO A 150 -4.16 14.41 -1.52
C PRO A 150 -5.56 14.95 -1.20
N ALA A 151 -6.30 15.45 -2.19
CA ALA A 151 -7.68 15.94 -2.00
C ALA A 151 -8.65 14.83 -1.58
N ASN A 152 -8.36 13.57 -1.91
CA ASN A 152 -9.16 12.41 -1.55
C ASN A 152 -8.70 11.74 -0.24
N GLN A 153 -7.57 12.17 0.34
CA GLN A 153 -6.95 11.62 1.54
C GLN A 153 -7.37 12.43 2.76
N VAL A 154 -8.53 12.12 3.32
CA VAL A 154 -9.12 12.90 4.42
C VAL A 154 -8.54 12.48 5.75
N GLU A 155 -7.88 13.42 6.43
CA GLU A 155 -7.44 13.24 7.82
C GLU A 155 -8.62 13.36 8.77
N LYS A 156 -8.79 12.38 9.65
CA LYS A 156 -9.83 12.33 10.67
C LYS A 156 -9.26 12.10 12.05
N THR A 157 -9.89 12.70 13.04
CA THR A 157 -9.53 12.52 14.44
C THR A 157 -10.68 11.86 15.19
N VAL A 158 -10.37 10.86 16.01
CA VAL A 158 -11.31 10.14 16.84
C VAL A 158 -10.78 10.00 18.26
N GLN A 159 -11.67 10.06 19.23
CA GLN A 159 -11.32 9.71 20.61
C GLN A 159 -11.39 8.18 20.76
N TRP A 160 -10.26 7.57 21.08
CA TRP A 160 -10.12 6.13 21.25
C TRP A 160 -9.30 5.82 22.50
N GLU A 161 -9.85 5.02 23.42
CA GLU A 161 -9.19 4.65 24.69
C GLU A 161 -8.66 5.84 25.48
N GLY A 162 -9.42 6.94 25.52
CA GLY A 162 -9.08 8.14 26.27
C GLY A 162 -8.08 9.10 25.61
N ALA A 163 -7.56 8.78 24.42
CA ALA A 163 -6.67 9.62 23.64
C ALA A 163 -7.28 10.03 22.30
N MET A 164 -6.93 11.24 21.84
CA MET A 164 -7.25 11.68 20.48
C MET A 164 -6.31 10.99 19.50
N ARG A 165 -6.87 10.38 18.46
CA ARG A 165 -6.11 9.65 17.44
C ARG A 165 -6.48 10.14 16.06
N THR A 166 -5.47 10.37 15.26
CA THR A 166 -5.61 10.78 13.87
C THR A 166 -5.40 9.58 12.95
N TYR A 167 -6.23 9.46 11.92
CA TYR A 167 -6.10 8.46 10.88
C TYR A 167 -6.54 9.04 9.54
N PHE A 168 -6.13 8.41 8.44
CA PHE A 168 -6.54 8.79 7.09
C PHE A 168 -7.69 7.90 6.59
N GLU A 169 -8.55 8.49 5.75
CA GLU A 169 -9.66 7.83 5.11
C GLU A 169 -9.77 8.28 3.65
N ILE A 170 -9.97 7.33 2.75
CA ILE A 170 -10.23 7.54 1.33
C ILE A 170 -11.54 6.82 1.01
N ILE A 171 -12.49 7.51 0.37
CA ILE A 171 -13.76 6.92 -0.05
C ILE A 171 -13.80 6.86 -1.58
N TRP A 172 -13.97 5.68 -2.14
CA TRP A 172 -14.14 5.49 -3.57
C TRP A 172 -15.32 4.57 -3.86
N GLN A 173 -16.33 5.06 -4.59
CA GLN A 173 -17.54 4.31 -4.98
C GLN A 173 -18.19 3.51 -3.83
N GLY A 174 -18.22 4.09 -2.62
CA GLY A 174 -18.74 3.42 -1.43
C GLY A 174 -17.75 2.51 -0.69
N HIS A 175 -16.60 2.19 -1.28
CA HIS A 175 -15.52 1.50 -0.59
C HIS A 175 -14.79 2.47 0.34
N ARG A 176 -14.69 2.08 1.61
CA ARG A 176 -13.99 2.85 2.64
C ARG A 176 -12.60 2.27 2.86
N ILE A 177 -11.57 3.00 2.45
CA ILE A 177 -10.16 2.69 2.68
C ILE A 177 -9.70 3.55 3.84
N TRP A 178 -9.26 2.98 4.96
CA TRP A 178 -8.92 3.73 6.15
C TRP A 178 -7.84 3.06 7.00
N GLY A 179 -7.35 3.77 8.03
CA GLY A 179 -6.36 3.24 8.97
C GLY A 179 -5.04 2.91 8.29
N VAL A 180 -4.50 1.71 8.51
CA VAL A 180 -3.18 1.28 8.02
C VAL A 180 -3.10 1.33 6.49
N THR A 181 -4.12 0.85 5.79
CA THR A 181 -4.15 0.85 4.32
C THR A 181 -4.08 2.26 3.75
N ALA A 182 -4.90 3.17 4.27
CA ALA A 182 -4.87 4.58 3.86
C ALA A 182 -3.53 5.25 4.25
N ALA A 183 -2.98 4.96 5.41
CA ALA A 183 -1.70 5.51 5.85
C ALA A 183 -0.53 5.09 4.95
N ILE A 184 -0.51 3.85 4.50
CA ILE A 184 0.48 3.35 3.51
C ILE A 184 0.32 4.10 2.19
N ILE A 185 -0.92 4.31 1.70
CA ILE A 185 -1.21 5.08 0.48
C ILE A 185 -0.69 6.52 0.63
N VAL A 186 -0.98 7.18 1.75
CA VAL A 186 -0.51 8.56 1.99
C VAL A 186 1.02 8.64 2.03
N ASN A 187 1.70 7.67 2.65
CA ASN A 187 3.16 7.61 2.63
C ASN A 187 3.71 7.42 1.20
N LEU A 188 3.08 6.57 0.39
CA LEU A 188 3.43 6.40 -1.02
C LEU A 188 3.23 7.69 -1.82
N THR A 189 2.11 8.40 -1.61
CA THR A 189 1.84 9.70 -2.23
C THR A 189 2.94 10.71 -1.92
N ARG A 190 3.33 10.82 -0.64
CA ARG A 190 4.41 11.71 -0.20
C ARG A 190 5.75 11.32 -0.83
N ARG A 191 6.00 10.02 -0.93
CA ARG A 191 7.22 9.48 -1.56
C ARG A 191 7.31 9.86 -3.04
N PHE A 192 6.22 9.70 -3.79
CA PHE A 192 6.19 10.08 -5.20
C PHE A 192 6.30 11.60 -5.41
N ALA A 193 5.67 12.40 -4.55
CA ALA A 193 5.83 13.85 -4.60
C ALA A 193 7.28 14.31 -4.37
N LEU A 194 8.03 13.62 -3.50
CA LEU A 194 9.47 13.87 -3.32
C LEU A 194 10.27 13.54 -4.58
N ALA A 195 9.97 12.43 -5.26
CA ALA A 195 10.60 12.06 -6.52
C ALA A 195 10.41 13.15 -7.57
N GLU A 196 9.18 13.61 -7.77
CA GLU A 196 8.84 14.66 -8.74
C GLU A 196 9.53 16.00 -8.42
N GLN A 197 9.64 16.36 -7.15
CA GLN A 197 10.35 17.57 -6.71
C GLN A 197 11.85 17.48 -6.97
N SER A 198 12.46 16.31 -6.72
CA SER A 198 13.89 16.07 -6.93
C SER A 198 14.28 16.03 -8.41
N ALA A 199 13.35 15.67 -9.30
CA ALA A 199 13.54 15.65 -10.74
C ALA A 199 13.47 17.05 -11.38
N LYS A 200 12.94 18.06 -10.67
CA LYS A 200 12.90 19.44 -11.18
C LYS A 200 14.28 20.09 -11.02
N PRO A 201 14.87 20.67 -12.09
CA PRO A 201 16.13 21.40 -11.96
C PRO A 201 15.96 22.56 -10.97
N PRO A 202 16.99 22.91 -10.18
CA PRO A 202 16.95 24.05 -9.28
C PRO A 202 16.59 25.29 -10.07
N GLY A 203 15.49 25.96 -9.66
CA GLY A 203 15.00 27.17 -10.31
C GLY A 203 16.12 28.18 -10.40
N ILE A 204 16.45 28.65 -11.61
CA ILE A 204 17.32 29.77 -11.84
C ILE A 204 16.58 31.01 -11.28
N HIS A 205 16.93 31.40 -10.06
CA HIS A 205 16.54 32.69 -9.54
C HIS A 205 17.30 33.74 -10.36
N HIS A 206 16.64 34.30 -11.36
CA HIS A 206 17.11 35.56 -11.96
C HIS A 206 16.95 36.65 -10.89
N ALA A 207 18.09 37.11 -10.37
CA ALA A 207 18.22 38.27 -9.54
C ALA A 207 18.01 39.55 -10.38
#